data_5a7c2fecd1b2bc4e59c8bc799d260a5c
#
_entry.id   5a7c2fecd1b2bc4e59c8bc799d260a5c
#
_cell.length_a   1.000
_cell.length_b   1.000
_cell.length_c   1.000
_cell.angle_alpha   90.00
_cell.angle_beta   90.00
_cell.angle_gamma   90.00
#
_symmetry.space_group_name_H-M   'P 1'
#
loop_
_entity.id
_entity.type
_entity.pdbx_description
1 polymer ?
#
loop_
_entity_poly.entity_id
_entity_poly.type
_entity_poly.pdbx_seq_one_letter_code
_entity_poly.pdbx_strand_id
1 'polypeptide(L)'
;MKKITLFGLSLAGLALLVFPHSGKAFELEEEWVVKCGVQYQDGKILRFNNGHEVDIKVLDLPKNEKIEWTVSLDGQDQTVNFLGQEKDKSMIGEEGRYLNFYVPYGYRGDIKVEAKSGNEVKTWSTKVVDDIHNDSGKRGYYRIEESNNQYTYLDAKWDYQTKTYTATLPETVNGQKVFAWAEESGGMKLVKPGVISHSYKGGGAFRTLYPIVKAESWLNRKNSDDETWYYQKQGQLVQNSWVKDNGSWYFMNDKGVMFNQTWLYQGGNWYAFKPSGAMIASDWLYDNHSWYYLKDSGAMATGWLKDSGSWYYLSNSGAMATGWVKDGGQWYYLASTGKMLHNTYTPDGYYVDASGAWK
;
A
#
# COMPACT_ATOMS: atom_id res chain seq x y z
N MET A 1 -28.73 20.65 32.22
CA MET A 1 -27.36 20.31 32.68
C MET A 1 -27.40 18.99 33.40
N LYS A 2 -27.17 17.89 32.70
CA LYS A 2 -27.05 16.55 33.32
C LYS A 2 -25.57 16.20 33.33
N LYS A 3 -25.06 15.96 34.53
CA LYS A 3 -23.70 15.49 34.78
C LYS A 3 -23.56 14.10 34.20
N ILE A 4 -22.58 13.93 33.31
CA ILE A 4 -22.17 12.63 32.77
C ILE A 4 -21.13 12.06 33.72
N THR A 5 -21.49 10.95 34.37
CA THR A 5 -20.60 10.19 35.24
C THR A 5 -19.71 9.30 34.37
N LEU A 6 -18.42 9.55 34.35
CA LEU A 6 -17.42 8.62 33.79
C LEU A 6 -17.32 7.41 34.75
N PHE A 7 -17.65 6.23 34.23
CA PHE A 7 -17.23 4.97 34.84
C PHE A 7 -15.88 4.58 34.23
N GLY A 8 -14.81 5.02 34.91
CA GLY A 8 -13.49 4.43 34.74
C GLY A 8 -13.24 3.50 35.92
N LEU A 9 -13.29 2.20 35.73
CA LEU A 9 -12.80 1.24 36.70
C LEU A 9 -11.27 1.22 36.64
N SER A 10 -10.63 2.10 37.41
CA SER A 10 -9.24 1.98 37.82
C SER A 10 -9.22 1.44 39.25
N LEU A 11 -8.90 0.15 39.38
CA LEU A 11 -8.49 -0.41 40.66
C LEU A 11 -6.95 -0.40 40.68
N ALA A 12 -6.39 0.75 40.95
CA ALA A 12 -5.03 0.86 41.47
C ALA A 12 -5.12 1.62 42.78
N GLY A 13 -4.89 0.92 43.87
CA GLY A 13 -4.98 1.50 45.20
C GLY A 13 -3.94 2.61 45.39
N LEU A 14 -4.40 3.84 45.57
CA LEU A 14 -3.59 4.92 46.13
C LEU A 14 -3.38 4.62 47.60
N ALA A 15 -2.21 4.16 47.99
CA ALA A 15 -1.77 4.21 49.38
C ALA A 15 -1.16 5.60 49.62
N LEU A 16 -1.96 6.53 50.16
CA LEU A 16 -1.45 7.77 50.74
C LEU A 16 -0.69 7.40 52.04
N LEU A 17 0.64 7.36 51.93
CA LEU A 17 1.51 7.38 53.11
C LEU A 17 1.96 8.82 53.33
N VAL A 18 1.31 9.50 54.27
CA VAL A 18 1.78 10.80 54.81
C VAL A 18 2.93 10.53 55.73
N PHE A 19 4.15 10.96 55.36
CA PHE A 19 5.33 11.00 56.22
C PHE A 19 5.71 12.43 56.51
N PRO A 20 6.19 12.73 57.74
CA PRO A 20 6.53 14.12 58.12
C PRO A 20 7.84 14.58 57.46
N HIS A 21 7.85 15.82 57.12
CA HIS A 21 8.89 16.62 56.48
C HIS A 21 10.35 16.29 56.84
N SER A 22 11.10 15.79 55.88
CA SER A 22 12.48 16.22 55.65
C SER A 22 12.84 15.96 54.19
N GLY A 23 12.80 16.99 53.38
CA GLY A 23 13.56 17.17 52.11
C GLY A 23 13.26 16.22 50.95
N LYS A 24 12.45 16.68 49.99
CA LYS A 24 12.47 16.25 48.60
C LYS A 24 11.78 14.93 48.20
N ALA A 25 10.52 14.77 48.54
CA ALA A 25 9.71 13.74 47.90
C ALA A 25 9.10 14.30 46.61
N PHE A 26 9.32 13.67 45.45
CA PHE A 26 8.58 13.92 44.22
C PHE A 26 7.53 12.84 44.04
N GLU A 27 6.47 13.12 43.26
CA GLU A 27 5.41 12.17 42.93
C GLU A 27 5.31 11.98 41.43
N LEU A 28 4.80 10.81 41.01
CA LEU A 28 4.47 10.52 39.62
C LEU A 28 2.96 10.64 39.44
N GLU A 29 2.55 11.44 38.46
CA GLU A 29 1.18 11.57 38.02
C GLU A 29 1.02 10.96 36.64
N GLU A 30 0.02 10.08 36.50
CA GLU A 30 -0.44 9.58 35.21
C GLU A 30 -1.31 10.66 34.56
N GLU A 31 -0.77 11.37 33.54
CA GLU A 31 -1.55 12.36 32.80
C GLU A 31 -2.45 11.66 31.77
N TRP A 32 -1.89 10.63 31.11
CA TRP A 32 -2.61 9.95 30.06
C TRP A 32 -2.07 8.53 29.84
N VAL A 33 -2.94 7.55 29.91
CA VAL A 33 -2.64 6.17 29.48
C VAL A 33 -3.72 5.68 28.58
N VAL A 34 -3.39 5.56 27.30
CA VAL A 34 -4.27 4.92 26.31
C VAL A 34 -3.93 3.44 26.24
N LYS A 35 -4.75 2.66 26.91
CA LYS A 35 -4.69 1.21 26.77
C LYS A 35 -5.33 0.83 25.45
N CYS A 36 -4.51 0.33 24.54
CA CYS A 36 -4.89 -0.23 23.25
C CYS A 36 -5.41 0.69 22.12
N GLY A 37 -5.10 1.91 22.06
CA GLY A 37 -5.31 2.69 20.81
C GLY A 37 -6.72 2.85 20.29
N VAL A 38 -7.74 2.45 21.06
CA VAL A 38 -9.15 2.62 20.68
C VAL A 38 -9.88 3.34 21.78
N GLN A 39 -10.37 4.53 21.48
CA GLN A 39 -11.31 5.22 22.33
C GLN A 39 -12.74 4.87 21.92
N TYR A 40 -13.56 4.44 22.88
CA TYR A 40 -14.98 4.21 22.70
C TYR A 40 -15.79 5.32 23.39
N GLN A 41 -16.74 5.86 22.67
CA GLN A 41 -17.80 6.66 23.26
C GLN A 41 -19.14 6.18 22.72
N ASP A 42 -20.08 5.87 23.62
CA ASP A 42 -21.43 5.41 23.26
C ASP A 42 -21.44 4.20 22.31
N GLY A 43 -20.48 3.26 22.50
CA GLY A 43 -20.36 2.07 21.67
C GLY A 43 -19.76 2.31 20.29
N LYS A 44 -19.27 3.52 19.99
CA LYS A 44 -18.61 3.84 18.72
C LYS A 44 -17.11 4.05 18.91
N ILE A 45 -16.32 3.57 17.95
CA ILE A 45 -14.89 3.81 17.89
C ILE A 45 -14.65 5.27 17.51
N LEU A 46 -14.01 6.03 18.39
CA LEU A 46 -13.68 7.44 18.14
C LEU A 46 -12.28 7.66 17.59
N ARG A 47 -11.32 6.83 17.98
CA ARG A 47 -9.90 7.04 17.63
C ARG A 47 -9.13 5.74 17.62
N PHE A 48 -8.24 5.60 16.63
CA PHE A 48 -7.21 4.57 16.59
C PHE A 48 -5.86 5.22 16.86
N ASN A 49 -5.16 4.78 17.91
CA ASN A 49 -3.75 5.09 18.15
C ASN A 49 -2.88 3.87 17.80
N ASN A 50 -1.66 4.12 17.38
CA ASN A 50 -0.75 3.11 16.83
C ASN A 50 0.01 2.29 17.89
N GLY A 51 -0.44 2.31 19.12
CA GLY A 51 0.17 1.64 20.26
C GLY A 51 -0.46 2.13 21.55
N HIS A 52 0.08 1.66 22.68
CA HIS A 52 -0.29 2.19 23.99
C HIS A 52 0.56 3.42 24.25
N GLU A 53 -0.08 4.56 24.38
CA GLU A 53 0.57 5.81 24.77
C GLU A 53 0.61 5.88 26.30
N VAL A 54 1.77 6.18 26.82
CA VAL A 54 2.00 6.36 28.25
C VAL A 54 2.61 7.74 28.47
N ASP A 55 1.87 8.57 29.22
CA ASP A 55 2.29 9.90 29.62
C ASP A 55 2.37 9.98 31.14
N ILE A 56 3.56 10.23 31.64
CA ILE A 56 3.83 10.33 33.09
C ILE A 56 4.55 11.63 33.37
N LYS A 57 4.05 12.37 34.36
CA LYS A 57 4.62 13.64 34.82
C LYS A 57 5.17 13.49 36.24
N VAL A 58 6.27 14.18 36.48
CA VAL A 58 6.87 14.32 37.82
C VAL A 58 6.34 15.59 38.47
N LEU A 59 5.74 15.44 39.64
CA LEU A 59 5.31 16.54 40.48
C LEU A 59 6.29 16.80 41.61
N ASP A 60 6.32 18.07 42.10
CA ASP A 60 7.02 18.51 43.30
C ASP A 60 8.55 18.32 43.30
N LEU A 61 9.19 18.08 42.13
CA LEU A 61 10.64 18.00 42.04
C LEU A 61 11.26 19.41 42.04
N PRO A 62 12.28 19.68 42.87
CA PRO A 62 13.01 20.93 42.83
C PRO A 62 13.64 21.23 41.45
N LYS A 63 13.67 22.53 41.06
CA LYS A 63 14.09 22.94 39.70
C LYS A 63 15.48 22.50 39.26
N ASN A 64 16.36 22.21 40.20
CA ASN A 64 17.77 21.85 39.91
C ASN A 64 18.02 20.33 39.91
N GLU A 65 17.00 19.52 40.08
CA GLU A 65 17.12 18.06 40.10
C GLU A 65 16.75 17.42 38.77
N LYS A 66 17.50 16.40 38.41
CA LYS A 66 17.29 15.63 37.19
C LYS A 66 16.65 14.30 37.49
N ILE A 67 15.79 13.84 36.61
CA ILE A 67 15.21 12.51 36.65
C ILE A 67 15.94 11.58 35.67
N GLU A 68 16.28 10.40 36.17
CA GLU A 68 16.65 9.26 35.35
C GLU A 68 15.44 8.33 35.21
N TRP A 69 15.03 8.11 33.97
CA TRP A 69 13.90 7.26 33.65
C TRP A 69 14.37 5.85 33.27
N THR A 70 13.66 4.86 33.78
CA THR A 70 13.79 3.45 33.34
C THR A 70 12.43 2.93 32.97
N VAL A 71 12.33 2.31 31.78
CA VAL A 71 11.11 1.69 31.29
C VAL A 71 11.35 0.19 31.13
N SER A 72 10.54 -0.63 31.76
CA SER A 72 10.59 -2.08 31.61
C SER A 72 9.25 -2.67 31.20
N LEU A 73 9.31 -3.71 30.38
CA LEU A 73 8.18 -4.50 29.94
C LEU A 73 8.39 -5.94 30.38
N ASP A 74 7.42 -6.52 31.09
CA ASP A 74 7.51 -7.86 31.65
C ASP A 74 8.82 -8.10 32.44
N GLY A 75 9.28 -7.05 33.13
CA GLY A 75 10.49 -7.07 33.93
C GLY A 75 11.81 -6.94 33.13
N GLN A 76 11.75 -6.81 31.80
CA GLN A 76 12.92 -6.56 30.97
C GLN A 76 13.11 -5.07 30.71
N ASP A 77 14.33 -4.56 30.92
CA ASP A 77 14.68 -3.18 30.66
C ASP A 77 14.59 -2.87 29.16
N GLN A 78 13.75 -1.92 28.82
CA GLN A 78 13.52 -1.44 27.45
C GLN A 78 13.84 0.06 27.30
N THR A 79 14.51 0.66 28.27
CA THR A 79 14.77 2.10 28.33
C THR A 79 15.41 2.63 27.05
N VAL A 80 16.46 1.94 26.57
CA VAL A 80 17.16 2.34 25.32
C VAL A 80 16.27 2.19 24.10
N ASN A 81 15.39 1.21 24.07
CA ASN A 81 14.47 0.98 22.93
C ASN A 81 13.40 2.05 22.83
N PHE A 82 12.91 2.57 23.94
CA PHE A 82 11.90 3.62 23.99
C PHE A 82 12.46 5.03 23.99
N LEU A 83 13.55 5.27 24.72
CA LEU A 83 14.10 6.61 24.90
C LEU A 83 15.32 6.90 24.01
N GLY A 84 15.82 5.90 23.29
CA GLY A 84 17.06 6.01 22.50
C GLY A 84 18.32 6.02 23.34
N GLN A 85 19.50 5.89 22.71
CA GLN A 85 20.80 5.93 23.42
C GLN A 85 21.13 7.31 24.00
N GLU A 86 20.62 8.38 23.36
CA GLU A 86 20.83 9.78 23.80
C GLU A 86 19.61 10.36 24.55
N LYS A 87 18.65 9.52 24.97
CA LYS A 87 17.39 9.92 25.60
C LYS A 87 16.74 11.07 24.84
N ASP A 88 15.96 10.75 23.85
CA ASP A 88 15.27 11.72 22.99
C ASP A 88 14.52 12.76 23.84
N LYS A 89 14.95 14.01 23.76
CA LYS A 89 14.37 15.12 24.56
C LYS A 89 12.90 15.36 24.27
N SER A 90 12.40 14.93 23.12
CA SER A 90 10.97 15.02 22.77
C SER A 90 10.11 14.05 23.58
N MET A 91 10.69 12.95 24.04
CA MET A 91 9.99 11.93 24.86
C MET A 91 10.13 12.18 26.37
N ILE A 92 11.10 12.99 26.81
CA ILE A 92 11.34 13.26 28.23
C ILE A 92 10.88 14.65 28.65
N GLY A 93 10.39 15.47 27.73
CA GLY A 93 9.95 16.83 27.96
C GLY A 93 11.07 17.81 28.37
N GLU A 94 10.72 19.08 28.49
CA GLU A 94 11.65 20.09 29.01
C GLU A 94 12.02 19.76 30.46
N GLU A 95 13.30 19.84 30.80
CA GLU A 95 13.86 19.52 32.11
C GLU A 95 13.78 18.05 32.57
N GLY A 96 13.36 17.09 31.69
CA GLY A 96 13.32 15.68 32.01
C GLY A 96 12.17 15.26 32.95
N ARG A 97 11.17 16.13 33.14
CA ARG A 97 10.07 15.94 34.13
C ARG A 97 8.84 15.29 33.55
N TYR A 98 8.89 14.95 32.29
CA TYR A 98 7.77 14.39 31.58
C TYR A 98 8.26 13.21 30.75
N LEU A 99 7.54 12.10 30.77
CA LEU A 99 7.84 10.92 29.99
C LEU A 99 6.66 10.57 29.11
N ASN A 100 6.87 10.61 27.81
CA ASN A 100 5.93 10.12 26.82
C ASN A 100 6.57 9.01 26.01
N PHE A 101 5.93 7.87 25.87
CA PHE A 101 6.35 6.80 24.99
C PHE A 101 5.18 5.94 24.52
N TYR A 102 5.43 5.22 23.44
CA TYR A 102 4.45 4.32 22.84
C TYR A 102 4.92 2.88 22.98
N VAL A 103 4.12 2.06 23.63
CA VAL A 103 4.31 0.61 23.62
C VAL A 103 3.71 0.05 22.34
N PRO A 104 4.41 -0.84 21.62
CA PRO A 104 3.95 -1.34 20.34
C PRO A 104 2.57 -1.97 20.39
N TYR A 105 1.83 -1.79 19.32
CA TYR A 105 0.53 -2.40 19.13
C TYR A 105 0.58 -3.93 19.27
N GLY A 106 -0.36 -4.50 20.04
CA GLY A 106 -0.38 -5.94 20.31
C GLY A 106 0.44 -6.38 21.52
N TYR A 107 1.16 -5.46 22.19
CA TYR A 107 1.81 -5.80 23.46
C TYR A 107 0.75 -6.14 24.52
N ARG A 108 1.02 -7.22 25.26
CA ARG A 108 0.27 -7.64 26.43
C ARG A 108 1.26 -7.96 27.54
N GLY A 109 1.10 -7.37 28.69
CA GLY A 109 2.02 -7.62 29.80
C GLY A 109 2.13 -6.43 30.75
N ASP A 110 3.11 -6.48 31.61
CA ASP A 110 3.33 -5.49 32.64
C ASP A 110 4.29 -4.39 32.16
N ILE A 111 3.82 -3.14 32.24
CA ILE A 111 4.63 -1.94 32.02
C ILE A 111 5.02 -1.39 33.37
N LYS A 112 6.33 -1.18 33.59
CA LYS A 112 6.87 -0.52 34.77
C LYS A 112 7.76 0.63 34.35
N VAL A 113 7.51 1.79 34.96
CA VAL A 113 8.33 2.99 34.79
C VAL A 113 8.91 3.36 36.15
N GLU A 114 10.21 3.59 36.19
CA GLU A 114 10.92 4.10 37.37
C GLU A 114 11.50 5.48 37.04
N ALA A 115 11.25 6.41 37.94
CA ALA A 115 11.84 7.74 37.95
C ALA A 115 12.76 7.82 39.15
N LYS A 116 14.02 8.15 38.92
CA LYS A 116 15.04 8.27 39.98
C LYS A 116 15.61 9.68 40.01
N SER A 117 15.65 10.28 41.21
CA SER A 117 16.36 11.52 41.49
C SER A 117 17.21 11.34 42.75
N GLY A 118 18.53 11.42 42.64
CA GLY A 118 19.43 11.13 43.73
C GLY A 118 19.26 9.72 44.30
N ASN A 119 18.88 9.63 45.58
CA ASN A 119 18.60 8.32 46.24
C ASN A 119 17.11 7.95 46.21
N GLU A 120 16.26 8.82 45.73
CA GLU A 120 14.81 8.58 45.69
C GLU A 120 14.42 7.91 44.38
N VAL A 121 13.58 6.88 44.46
CA VAL A 121 13.01 6.15 43.31
C VAL A 121 11.51 6.10 43.48
N LYS A 122 10.78 6.55 42.49
CA LYS A 122 9.34 6.38 42.37
C LYS A 122 9.02 5.42 41.23
N THR A 123 8.04 4.61 41.44
CA THR A 123 7.64 3.61 40.46
C THR A 123 6.17 3.79 40.09
N TRP A 124 5.91 3.82 38.79
CA TRP A 124 4.59 3.68 38.23
C TRP A 124 4.51 2.34 37.47
N SER A 125 3.37 1.66 37.53
CA SER A 125 3.19 0.43 36.79
C SER A 125 1.74 0.22 36.36
N THR A 126 1.56 -0.40 35.22
CA THR A 126 0.25 -0.82 34.73
C THR A 126 0.37 -2.15 34.00
N LYS A 127 -0.74 -2.88 33.91
CA LYS A 127 -0.83 -4.09 33.10
C LYS A 127 -1.66 -3.82 31.88
N VAL A 128 -1.07 -4.05 30.72
CA VAL A 128 -1.80 -4.04 29.47
C VAL A 128 -2.49 -5.38 29.34
N VAL A 129 -3.79 -5.35 29.49
CA VAL A 129 -4.68 -6.46 29.16
C VAL A 129 -5.35 -6.13 27.85
N ASP A 130 -5.73 -7.16 27.13
CA ASP A 130 -6.31 -7.00 25.82
C ASP A 130 -7.76 -6.49 25.93
N ASP A 131 -7.98 -5.20 25.69
CA ASP A 131 -9.32 -4.59 25.78
C ASP A 131 -9.96 -4.30 24.43
N ILE A 132 -9.28 -4.54 23.31
CA ILE A 132 -9.93 -4.33 22.04
C ILE A 132 -10.76 -5.56 21.72
N HIS A 133 -12.03 -5.44 21.76
CA HIS A 133 -12.94 -6.50 21.42
C HIS A 133 -12.95 -6.74 19.91
N ASN A 134 -12.30 -7.81 19.47
CA ASN A 134 -12.88 -8.56 18.39
C ASN A 134 -13.42 -9.86 19.00
N ASP A 135 -14.46 -10.39 18.42
CA ASP A 135 -15.17 -11.58 18.90
C ASP A 135 -14.30 -12.84 19.00
N SER A 136 -13.05 -12.79 18.55
CA SER A 136 -12.11 -13.91 18.53
C SER A 136 -11.00 -13.84 19.60
N GLY A 137 -10.88 -12.74 20.34
CA GLY A 137 -9.81 -12.53 21.34
C GLY A 137 -8.40 -12.51 20.77
N LYS A 138 -8.25 -12.50 19.45
CA LYS A 138 -6.96 -12.44 18.75
C LYS A 138 -6.68 -11.02 18.31
N ARG A 139 -5.45 -10.59 18.49
CA ARG A 139 -5.01 -9.26 18.07
C ARG A 139 -3.64 -9.27 17.51
N GLY A 140 -3.49 -8.52 16.46
CA GLY A 140 -2.23 -8.42 15.82
C GLY A 140 -2.12 -7.21 14.92
N TYR A 141 -0.90 -6.90 14.58
CA TYR A 141 -0.51 -5.94 13.57
C TYR A 141 -1.03 -6.32 12.17
N TYR A 142 -1.40 -7.60 11.98
CA TYR A 142 -1.93 -8.12 10.73
C TYR A 142 -3.40 -8.49 10.87
N ARG A 143 -4.18 -8.11 9.90
CA ARG A 143 -5.55 -8.58 9.72
C ARG A 143 -5.73 -9.16 8.33
N ILE A 144 -6.54 -10.19 8.25
CA ILE A 144 -6.97 -10.77 6.97
C ILE A 144 -8.43 -10.39 6.73
N GLU A 145 -8.72 -9.98 5.50
CA GLU A 145 -10.09 -9.75 5.06
C GLU A 145 -10.60 -11.02 4.41
N GLU A 146 -11.61 -11.64 5.02
CA GLU A 146 -12.18 -12.90 4.54
C GLU A 146 -13.28 -12.67 3.49
N SER A 147 -14.17 -11.72 3.74
CA SER A 147 -15.20 -11.26 2.81
C SER A 147 -15.98 -10.08 3.42
N ASN A 148 -16.54 -9.20 2.59
CA ASN A 148 -17.50 -8.17 2.98
C ASN A 148 -17.12 -7.33 4.21
N ASN A 149 -15.89 -6.85 4.30
CA ASN A 149 -15.36 -6.09 5.43
C ASN A 149 -15.32 -6.86 6.76
N GLN A 150 -15.36 -8.18 6.73
CA GLN A 150 -15.08 -9.00 7.89
C GLN A 150 -13.57 -9.26 7.99
N TYR A 151 -13.01 -8.93 9.15
CA TYR A 151 -11.59 -9.03 9.39
C TYR A 151 -11.31 -10.04 10.50
N THR A 152 -10.37 -10.95 10.23
CA THR A 152 -9.75 -11.79 11.26
C THR A 152 -8.35 -11.28 11.54
N TYR A 153 -8.06 -11.06 12.83
CA TYR A 153 -6.73 -10.61 13.26
C TYR A 153 -5.83 -11.81 13.50
N LEU A 154 -4.62 -11.75 12.96
CA LEU A 154 -3.60 -12.76 13.20
C LEU A 154 -2.91 -12.50 14.53
N ASP A 155 -2.58 -13.58 15.24
CA ASP A 155 -1.77 -13.50 16.46
C ASP A 155 -0.32 -13.21 16.08
N ALA A 156 0.09 -11.94 16.25
CA ALA A 156 1.43 -11.48 15.91
C ALA A 156 2.30 -11.35 17.15
N LYS A 157 3.52 -11.86 17.04
CA LYS A 157 4.55 -11.73 18.08
C LYS A 157 5.39 -10.49 17.79
N TRP A 158 5.62 -9.69 18.82
CA TRP A 158 6.53 -8.55 18.78
C TRP A 158 7.91 -8.91 19.30
N ASP A 159 8.94 -8.54 18.56
CA ASP A 159 10.34 -8.62 18.98
C ASP A 159 10.89 -7.22 19.24
N TYR A 160 11.24 -6.94 20.49
CA TYR A 160 11.73 -5.63 20.91
C TYR A 160 13.14 -5.32 20.41
N GLN A 161 13.98 -6.34 20.22
CA GLN A 161 15.35 -6.13 19.76
C GLN A 161 15.41 -5.78 18.28
N THR A 162 14.65 -6.51 17.49
CA THR A 162 14.59 -6.27 16.03
C THR A 162 13.53 -5.26 15.61
N LYS A 163 12.66 -4.84 16.54
CA LYS A 163 11.48 -3.98 16.28
C LYS A 163 10.61 -4.57 15.16
N THR A 164 10.33 -5.86 15.25
CA THR A 164 9.54 -6.55 14.22
C THR A 164 8.31 -7.23 14.79
N TYR A 165 7.24 -7.22 13.99
CA TYR A 165 6.09 -8.09 14.18
C TYR A 165 6.23 -9.33 13.30
N THR A 166 5.95 -10.49 13.87
CA THR A 166 5.97 -11.77 13.17
C THR A 166 4.64 -12.48 13.35
N ALA A 167 4.04 -12.94 12.25
CA ALA A 167 2.81 -13.73 12.27
C ALA A 167 2.90 -14.89 11.28
N THR A 168 1.98 -15.85 11.41
CA THR A 168 1.86 -16.95 10.45
C THR A 168 0.60 -16.77 9.61
N LEU A 169 0.78 -16.64 8.30
CA LEU A 169 -0.30 -16.57 7.33
C LEU A 169 -0.84 -17.98 7.06
N PRO A 170 -2.16 -18.19 7.14
CA PRO A 170 -2.77 -19.49 6.88
C PRO A 170 -2.56 -20.00 5.45
N GLU A 171 -2.46 -21.32 5.29
CA GLU A 171 -2.42 -21.98 3.98
C GLU A 171 -3.80 -22.16 3.36
N THR A 172 -4.84 -22.04 4.18
CA THR A 172 -6.24 -22.18 3.75
C THR A 172 -7.12 -21.13 4.39
N VAL A 173 -8.15 -20.67 3.67
CA VAL A 173 -9.22 -19.81 4.16
C VAL A 173 -10.55 -20.42 3.71
N ASN A 174 -11.48 -20.61 4.65
CA ASN A 174 -12.80 -21.24 4.38
C ASN A 174 -12.68 -22.57 3.60
N GLY A 175 -11.69 -23.38 3.94
CA GLY A 175 -11.41 -24.66 3.29
C GLY A 175 -10.76 -24.57 1.90
N GLN A 176 -10.52 -23.37 1.37
CA GLN A 176 -9.86 -23.15 0.09
C GLN A 176 -8.37 -22.93 0.28
N LYS A 177 -7.56 -23.51 -0.60
CA LYS A 177 -6.11 -23.28 -0.64
C LYS A 177 -5.81 -21.82 -0.97
N VAL A 178 -4.93 -21.21 -0.21
CA VAL A 178 -4.38 -19.88 -0.49
C VAL A 178 -3.08 -20.01 -1.28
N PHE A 179 -3.05 -19.43 -2.47
CA PHE A 179 -1.84 -19.39 -3.31
C PHE A 179 -0.89 -18.28 -2.86
N ALA A 180 -1.44 -17.15 -2.45
CA ALA A 180 -0.73 -16.03 -1.86
C ALA A 180 -1.68 -15.13 -1.06
N TRP A 181 -1.10 -14.22 -0.30
CA TRP A 181 -1.78 -13.14 0.37
C TRP A 181 -1.39 -11.82 -0.31
N ALA A 182 -2.37 -11.05 -0.75
CA ALA A 182 -2.15 -9.74 -1.34
C ALA A 182 -2.06 -8.67 -0.26
N GLU A 183 -1.02 -7.85 -0.31
CA GLU A 183 -0.82 -6.66 0.51
C GLU A 183 -0.75 -5.43 -0.41
N GLU A 184 -1.57 -4.41 -0.14
CA GLU A 184 -1.71 -3.22 -0.99
C GLU A 184 -0.85 -2.03 -0.54
N SER A 185 -0.04 -2.18 0.49
CA SER A 185 0.80 -1.12 1.04
C SER A 185 1.93 -0.73 0.09
N GLY A 186 1.84 0.47 -0.50
CA GLY A 186 2.87 1.01 -1.40
C GLY A 186 2.95 0.36 -2.80
N GLY A 187 1.94 -0.41 -3.18
CA GLY A 187 1.85 -1.19 -4.41
C GLY A 187 1.25 -2.57 -4.11
N MET A 188 0.97 -3.37 -5.13
CA MET A 188 0.51 -4.74 -4.95
C MET A 188 1.71 -5.63 -4.62
N LYS A 189 1.69 -6.28 -3.47
CA LYS A 189 2.65 -7.30 -3.05
C LYS A 189 1.95 -8.62 -2.83
N LEU A 190 2.55 -9.72 -3.29
CA LEU A 190 2.07 -11.07 -3.00
C LEU A 190 3.05 -11.77 -2.05
N VAL A 191 2.50 -12.24 -0.94
CA VAL A 191 3.24 -12.95 0.11
C VAL A 191 2.73 -14.39 0.18
N LYS A 192 3.63 -15.36 0.20
CA LYS A 192 3.24 -16.78 0.35
C LYS A 192 2.68 -17.05 1.74
N PRO A 193 1.77 -18.02 1.90
CA PRO A 193 1.42 -18.57 3.21
C PRO A 193 2.68 -18.97 4.00
N GLY A 194 2.61 -18.86 5.32
CA GLY A 194 3.73 -19.14 6.20
C GLY A 194 4.13 -17.95 7.06
N VAL A 195 5.33 -17.96 7.62
CA VAL A 195 5.79 -16.91 8.54
C VAL A 195 6.13 -15.63 7.79
N ILE A 196 5.55 -14.53 8.24
CA ILE A 196 5.88 -13.18 7.77
C ILE A 196 6.41 -12.33 8.91
N SER A 197 7.30 -11.40 8.59
CA SER A 197 7.85 -10.45 9.55
C SER A 197 7.98 -9.07 8.92
N HIS A 198 7.60 -8.03 9.66
CA HIS A 198 7.72 -6.65 9.24
C HIS A 198 8.29 -5.78 10.34
N SER A 199 9.23 -4.91 9.99
CA SER A 199 9.75 -3.90 10.89
C SER A 199 8.69 -2.84 11.16
N TYR A 200 8.52 -2.48 12.43
CA TYR A 200 7.67 -1.37 12.84
C TYR A 200 8.44 -0.06 12.61
N LYS A 201 7.83 0.85 11.87
CA LYS A 201 8.41 2.16 11.54
C LYS A 201 7.65 3.33 12.19
N GLY A 202 6.83 3.05 13.20
CA GLY A 202 5.94 4.05 13.78
C GLY A 202 4.71 4.35 12.88
N GLY A 203 3.65 4.89 13.47
CA GLY A 203 2.46 5.33 12.74
C GLY A 203 1.67 4.20 12.07
N GLY A 204 1.50 3.06 12.73
CA GLY A 204 1.01 1.86 12.08
C GLY A 204 -0.50 1.69 12.06
N ALA A 205 -1.09 1.82 10.90
CA ALA A 205 -2.33 1.12 10.60
C ALA A 205 -2.09 -0.40 10.55
N PHE A 206 -3.14 -1.19 10.74
CA PHE A 206 -3.09 -2.62 10.48
C PHE A 206 -2.61 -2.90 9.05
N ARG A 207 -1.79 -3.94 8.88
CA ARG A 207 -1.53 -4.48 7.55
C ARG A 207 -2.67 -5.40 7.19
N THR A 208 -3.45 -5.01 6.20
CA THR A 208 -4.56 -5.81 5.68
C THR A 208 -4.05 -6.71 4.57
N LEU A 209 -4.40 -7.97 4.65
CA LEU A 209 -4.01 -9.01 3.71
C LEU A 209 -5.26 -9.68 3.15
N TYR A 210 -5.30 -9.89 1.85
CA TYR A 210 -6.40 -10.49 1.11
C TYR A 210 -5.99 -11.86 0.59
N PRO A 211 -6.80 -12.92 0.78
CA PRO A 211 -6.44 -14.25 0.30
C PRO A 211 -6.62 -14.37 -1.21
N ILE A 212 -5.63 -14.91 -1.89
CA ILE A 212 -5.69 -15.29 -3.29
C ILE A 212 -5.92 -16.79 -3.36
N VAL A 213 -7.17 -17.17 -3.60
CA VAL A 213 -7.60 -18.58 -3.64
C VAL A 213 -7.75 -19.13 -5.05
N LYS A 214 -7.57 -18.31 -6.09
CA LYS A 214 -7.53 -18.74 -7.48
C LYS A 214 -6.09 -18.91 -7.95
N ALA A 215 -5.84 -19.96 -8.75
CA ALA A 215 -4.52 -20.21 -9.33
C ALA A 215 -4.08 -19.09 -10.29
N GLU A 216 -5.03 -18.50 -11.00
CA GLU A 216 -4.83 -17.33 -11.87
C GLU A 216 -5.98 -16.35 -11.66
N SER A 217 -5.67 -15.06 -11.55
CA SER A 217 -6.70 -14.02 -11.43
C SER A 217 -6.15 -12.62 -11.66
N TRP A 218 -7.04 -11.72 -12.06
CA TRP A 218 -6.83 -10.30 -11.99
C TRP A 218 -6.89 -9.83 -10.54
N LEU A 219 -6.04 -8.87 -10.22
CA LEU A 219 -6.04 -8.15 -8.96
C LEU A 219 -6.17 -6.67 -9.26
N ASN A 220 -6.97 -5.99 -8.47
CA ASN A 220 -7.21 -4.57 -8.63
C ASN A 220 -6.81 -3.85 -7.34
N ARG A 221 -6.06 -2.77 -7.47
CA ARG A 221 -5.81 -1.82 -6.41
C ARG A 221 -6.48 -0.51 -6.77
N LYS A 222 -7.44 -0.11 -5.94
CA LYS A 222 -8.18 1.13 -6.12
C LYS A 222 -7.77 2.12 -5.03
N ASN A 223 -7.19 3.24 -5.45
CA ASN A 223 -7.04 4.44 -4.61
C ASN A 223 -8.14 5.45 -5.00
N SER A 224 -8.27 6.55 -4.26
CA SER A 224 -9.29 7.58 -4.52
C SER A 224 -9.34 8.06 -5.98
N ASP A 225 -8.20 8.14 -6.64
CA ASP A 225 -8.04 8.77 -7.94
C ASP A 225 -7.41 7.86 -9.00
N ASP A 226 -7.03 6.63 -8.66
CA ASP A 226 -6.30 5.75 -9.56
C ASP A 226 -6.68 4.29 -9.36
N GLU A 227 -6.87 3.58 -10.46
CA GLU A 227 -7.18 2.16 -10.49
C GLU A 227 -6.08 1.41 -11.22
N THR A 228 -5.35 0.59 -10.48
CA THR A 228 -4.21 -0.16 -11.01
C THR A 228 -4.52 -1.64 -11.04
N TRP A 229 -4.34 -2.26 -12.21
CA TRP A 229 -4.59 -3.67 -12.42
C TRP A 229 -3.31 -4.49 -12.51
N TYR A 230 -3.35 -5.69 -11.95
CA TYR A 230 -2.28 -6.69 -11.94
C TYR A 230 -2.85 -8.04 -12.33
N TYR A 231 -2.01 -8.93 -12.81
CA TYR A 231 -2.38 -10.32 -13.04
C TYR A 231 -1.44 -11.24 -12.26
N GLN A 232 -2.01 -12.26 -11.61
CA GLN A 232 -1.22 -13.24 -10.88
C GLN A 232 -1.43 -14.65 -11.42
N LYS A 233 -0.37 -15.46 -11.36
CA LYS A 233 -0.37 -16.91 -11.61
C LYS A 233 0.32 -17.62 -10.46
N GLN A 234 -0.36 -18.62 -9.89
CA GLN A 234 0.15 -19.45 -8.79
C GLN A 234 0.70 -18.64 -7.61
N GLY A 235 0.05 -17.51 -7.31
CA GLY A 235 0.45 -16.63 -6.21
C GLY A 235 1.68 -15.76 -6.50
N GLN A 236 2.00 -15.54 -7.77
CA GLN A 236 3.06 -14.62 -8.21
C GLN A 236 2.51 -13.60 -9.20
N LEU A 237 2.93 -12.34 -9.07
CA LEU A 237 2.61 -11.32 -10.08
C LEU A 237 3.29 -11.66 -11.41
N VAL A 238 2.54 -11.55 -12.50
CA VAL A 238 3.10 -11.58 -13.84
C VAL A 238 3.79 -10.26 -14.11
N GLN A 239 5.04 -10.29 -14.56
CA GLN A 239 5.86 -9.12 -14.84
C GLN A 239 6.56 -9.26 -16.18
N ASN A 240 6.77 -8.14 -16.89
CA ASN A 240 7.42 -8.07 -18.21
C ASN A 240 6.90 -9.14 -19.19
N SER A 241 5.58 -9.39 -19.18
CA SER A 241 5.01 -10.53 -19.90
C SER A 241 3.61 -10.24 -20.41
N TRP A 242 3.29 -10.94 -21.48
CA TRP A 242 1.97 -10.97 -22.06
C TRP A 242 1.05 -11.92 -21.30
N VAL A 243 -0.18 -11.49 -21.11
CA VAL A 243 -1.28 -12.28 -20.53
C VAL A 243 -2.40 -12.36 -21.56
N LYS A 244 -2.91 -13.55 -21.81
CA LYS A 244 -4.13 -13.76 -22.62
C LYS A 244 -5.26 -14.12 -21.68
N ASP A 245 -6.31 -13.31 -21.70
CA ASP A 245 -7.51 -13.58 -20.92
C ASP A 245 -8.75 -13.22 -21.73
N ASN A 246 -9.76 -14.09 -21.72
CA ASN A 246 -11.03 -13.94 -22.44
C ASN A 246 -10.87 -13.47 -23.90
N GLY A 247 -9.86 -14.03 -24.61
CA GLY A 247 -9.59 -13.71 -26.01
C GLY A 247 -8.77 -12.45 -26.27
N SER A 248 -8.56 -11.62 -25.28
CA SER A 248 -7.77 -10.39 -25.37
C SER A 248 -6.36 -10.59 -24.82
N TRP A 249 -5.40 -9.83 -25.38
CA TRP A 249 -4.05 -9.79 -24.87
C TRP A 249 -3.81 -8.54 -24.03
N TYR A 250 -3.03 -8.68 -22.99
CA TYR A 250 -2.63 -7.64 -22.04
C TYR A 250 -1.12 -7.73 -21.81
N PHE A 251 -0.49 -6.65 -21.44
CA PHE A 251 0.92 -6.65 -21.07
C PHE A 251 1.13 -6.10 -19.66
N MET A 252 1.89 -6.82 -18.83
CA MET A 252 2.29 -6.41 -17.50
C MET A 252 3.71 -5.85 -17.55
N ASN A 253 3.95 -4.67 -16.99
CA ASN A 253 5.27 -4.05 -16.93
C ASN A 253 6.19 -4.75 -15.90
N ASP A 254 7.37 -4.19 -15.66
CA ASP A 254 8.36 -4.67 -14.69
C ASP A 254 7.88 -4.66 -13.24
N LYS A 255 6.89 -3.84 -12.92
CA LYS A 255 6.22 -3.78 -11.61
C LYS A 255 4.97 -4.65 -11.54
N GLY A 256 4.64 -5.37 -12.60
CA GLY A 256 3.42 -6.17 -12.71
C GLY A 256 2.17 -5.36 -12.99
N VAL A 257 2.28 -4.06 -13.29
CA VAL A 257 1.15 -3.19 -13.62
C VAL A 257 0.74 -3.39 -15.07
N MET A 258 -0.56 -3.51 -15.30
CA MET A 258 -1.14 -3.61 -16.63
C MET A 258 -0.97 -2.31 -17.44
N PHE A 259 -0.49 -2.43 -18.67
CA PHE A 259 -0.50 -1.33 -19.64
C PHE A 259 -1.95 -0.98 -20.03
N ASN A 260 -2.26 0.29 -20.05
CA ASN A 260 -3.52 0.80 -20.54
C ASN A 260 -3.33 2.15 -21.24
N GLN A 261 -4.12 2.41 -22.26
CA GLN A 261 -4.17 3.68 -23.00
C GLN A 261 -2.77 4.24 -23.34
N THR A 262 -1.85 3.36 -23.76
CA THR A 262 -0.45 3.72 -24.06
C THR A 262 0.14 2.82 -25.12
N TRP A 263 1.32 3.17 -25.60
CA TRP A 263 2.12 2.39 -26.54
C TRP A 263 3.22 1.60 -25.82
N LEU A 264 3.50 0.42 -26.33
CA LEU A 264 4.59 -0.46 -25.89
C LEU A 264 5.48 -0.80 -27.08
N TYR A 265 6.78 -0.58 -26.95
CA TYR A 265 7.77 -1.14 -27.87
C TYR A 265 8.35 -2.42 -27.29
N GLN A 266 8.08 -3.55 -27.94
CA GLN A 266 8.52 -4.86 -27.48
C GLN A 266 8.89 -5.77 -28.65
N GLY A 267 10.05 -6.43 -28.57
CA GLY A 267 10.49 -7.38 -29.60
C GLY A 267 10.58 -6.79 -31.01
N GLY A 268 10.96 -5.51 -31.15
CA GLY A 268 11.07 -4.84 -32.45
C GLY A 268 9.77 -4.30 -33.03
N ASN A 269 8.66 -4.42 -32.31
CA ASN A 269 7.34 -3.95 -32.75
C ASN A 269 6.71 -2.99 -31.75
N TRP A 270 5.86 -2.09 -32.24
CA TRP A 270 5.00 -1.26 -31.44
C TRP A 270 3.63 -1.91 -31.28
N TYR A 271 3.08 -1.84 -30.08
CA TYR A 271 1.75 -2.29 -29.70
C TYR A 271 1.02 -1.15 -28.99
N ALA A 272 -0.30 -1.13 -29.10
CA ALA A 272 -1.12 -0.14 -28.41
C ALA A 272 -2.25 -0.79 -27.62
N PHE A 273 -2.64 -0.15 -26.53
CA PHE A 273 -3.64 -0.68 -25.59
C PHE A 273 -4.83 0.26 -25.44
N LYS A 274 -6.02 -0.33 -25.32
CA LYS A 274 -7.27 0.36 -24.99
C LYS A 274 -7.25 0.86 -23.54
N PRO A 275 -8.14 1.77 -23.15
CA PRO A 275 -8.31 2.13 -21.73
C PRO A 275 -8.59 0.93 -20.82
N SER A 276 -9.22 -0.11 -21.33
CA SER A 276 -9.44 -1.38 -20.61
C SER A 276 -8.18 -2.23 -20.40
N GLY A 277 -7.04 -1.81 -20.95
CA GLY A 277 -5.79 -2.58 -20.96
C GLY A 277 -5.71 -3.63 -22.08
N ALA A 278 -6.78 -3.89 -22.81
CA ALA A 278 -6.76 -4.84 -23.92
C ALA A 278 -5.92 -4.31 -25.09
N MET A 279 -5.01 -5.14 -25.63
CA MET A 279 -4.24 -4.83 -26.81
C MET A 279 -5.15 -4.56 -28.01
N ILE A 280 -4.88 -3.53 -28.77
CA ILE A 280 -5.59 -3.25 -30.02
C ILE A 280 -5.04 -4.17 -31.10
N ALA A 281 -5.93 -4.83 -31.84
CA ALA A 281 -5.56 -5.71 -32.95
C ALA A 281 -6.62 -5.63 -34.06
N SER A 282 -6.20 -5.76 -35.31
CA SER A 282 -7.04 -5.65 -36.52
C SER A 282 -7.89 -4.39 -36.54
N ASP A 283 -7.34 -3.27 -36.09
CA ASP A 283 -8.09 -2.03 -35.91
C ASP A 283 -7.24 -0.78 -36.13
N TRP A 284 -7.92 0.32 -36.45
CA TRP A 284 -7.33 1.63 -36.57
C TRP A 284 -7.30 2.36 -35.22
N LEU A 285 -6.21 3.04 -34.94
CA LEU A 285 -6.03 3.91 -33.78
C LEU A 285 -5.72 5.32 -34.23
N TYR A 286 -6.51 6.30 -33.77
CA TYR A 286 -6.17 7.71 -33.91
C TYR A 286 -5.47 8.18 -32.65
N ASP A 287 -4.22 8.56 -32.78
CA ASP A 287 -3.39 9.04 -31.69
C ASP A 287 -2.48 10.17 -32.17
N ASN A 288 -2.26 11.18 -31.33
CA ASN A 288 -1.38 12.31 -31.60
C ASN A 288 -1.51 12.87 -33.05
N HIS A 289 -2.75 13.15 -33.47
CA HIS A 289 -3.11 13.72 -34.78
C HIS A 289 -2.80 12.82 -36.00
N SER A 290 -2.56 11.53 -35.79
CA SER A 290 -2.27 10.57 -36.86
C SER A 290 -3.07 9.29 -36.70
N TRP A 291 -3.37 8.62 -37.82
CA TRP A 291 -3.96 7.31 -37.82
C TRP A 291 -2.87 6.23 -37.91
N TYR A 292 -3.02 5.19 -37.12
CA TYR A 292 -2.17 3.99 -37.09
C TYR A 292 -3.05 2.75 -37.24
N TYR A 293 -2.49 1.69 -37.81
CA TYR A 293 -3.19 0.42 -37.90
C TYR A 293 -2.42 -0.65 -37.12
N LEU A 294 -3.12 -1.35 -36.24
CA LEU A 294 -2.59 -2.50 -35.50
C LEU A 294 -3.04 -3.79 -36.21
N LYS A 295 -2.07 -4.61 -36.64
CA LYS A 295 -2.32 -5.89 -37.34
C LYS A 295 -3.09 -6.86 -36.42
N ASP A 296 -3.48 -8.01 -36.94
CA ASP A 296 -4.10 -9.12 -36.16
C ASP A 296 -3.19 -9.61 -35.02
N SER A 297 -1.88 -9.53 -35.20
CA SER A 297 -0.88 -9.81 -34.16
C SER A 297 -0.76 -8.72 -33.10
N GLY A 298 -1.46 -7.58 -33.25
CA GLY A 298 -1.31 -6.37 -32.45
C GLY A 298 -0.14 -5.47 -32.84
N ALA A 299 0.77 -5.95 -33.69
CA ALA A 299 1.93 -5.15 -34.12
C ALA A 299 1.49 -4.01 -35.05
N MET A 300 2.04 -2.81 -34.82
CA MET A 300 1.80 -1.64 -35.66
C MET A 300 2.21 -1.92 -37.11
N ALA A 301 1.34 -1.57 -38.05
CA ALA A 301 1.62 -1.71 -39.47
C ALA A 301 2.53 -0.59 -39.96
N THR A 302 3.37 -0.92 -40.95
CA THR A 302 4.16 0.01 -41.78
C THR A 302 4.09 -0.44 -43.22
N GLY A 303 4.31 0.46 -44.16
CA GLY A 303 4.22 0.16 -45.61
C GLY A 303 2.74 0.04 -46.06
N TRP A 304 2.56 -0.70 -47.15
CA TRP A 304 1.24 -0.89 -47.75
C TRP A 304 0.34 -1.80 -46.90
N LEU A 305 -0.86 -1.33 -46.68
CA LEU A 305 -1.93 -2.05 -45.96
C LEU A 305 -3.17 -2.10 -46.86
N LYS A 306 -3.77 -3.29 -47.03
CA LYS A 306 -5.10 -3.44 -47.61
C LYS A 306 -6.11 -3.68 -46.51
N ASP A 307 -7.00 -2.74 -46.34
CA ASP A 307 -8.09 -2.86 -45.36
C ASP A 307 -9.44 -2.53 -46.02
N SER A 308 -10.44 -3.35 -45.75
CA SER A 308 -11.83 -3.16 -46.25
C SER A 308 -11.89 -2.84 -47.75
N GLY A 309 -11.04 -3.52 -48.54
CA GLY A 309 -10.97 -3.38 -49.99
C GLY A 309 -10.18 -2.18 -50.52
N SER A 310 -9.73 -1.31 -49.65
CA SER A 310 -8.91 -0.12 -50.00
C SER A 310 -7.46 -0.29 -49.59
N TRP A 311 -6.55 0.32 -50.36
CA TRP A 311 -5.15 0.39 -50.01
C TRP A 311 -4.82 1.68 -49.26
N TYR A 312 -3.95 1.55 -48.26
CA TYR A 312 -3.40 2.61 -47.43
C TYR A 312 -1.88 2.47 -47.38
N TYR A 313 -1.20 3.53 -47.06
CA TYR A 313 0.25 3.50 -46.82
C TYR A 313 0.55 4.06 -45.44
N LEU A 314 1.21 3.23 -44.62
CA LEU A 314 1.71 3.60 -43.30
C LEU A 314 3.21 3.92 -43.42
N SER A 315 3.62 5.09 -42.99
CA SER A 315 5.01 5.50 -42.98
C SER A 315 5.88 4.58 -42.10
N ASN A 316 7.19 4.75 -42.12
CA ASN A 316 8.08 4.01 -41.21
C ASN A 316 7.79 4.30 -39.72
N SER A 317 7.18 5.43 -39.41
CA SER A 317 6.70 5.73 -38.05
C SER A 317 5.34 5.10 -37.74
N GLY A 318 4.72 4.39 -38.67
CA GLY A 318 3.37 3.84 -38.58
C GLY A 318 2.24 4.82 -38.90
N ALA A 319 2.51 6.10 -39.02
CA ALA A 319 1.50 7.09 -39.33
C ALA A 319 0.96 6.90 -40.75
N MET A 320 -0.38 6.93 -40.91
CA MET A 320 -1.07 6.86 -42.19
C MET A 320 -0.71 8.07 -43.04
N ALA A 321 -0.24 7.81 -44.26
CA ALA A 321 0.09 8.84 -45.21
C ALA A 321 -1.14 9.39 -45.94
N THR A 322 -1.04 10.66 -46.36
CA THR A 322 -1.98 11.33 -47.27
C THR A 322 -1.16 12.10 -48.31
N GLY A 323 -1.74 12.36 -49.49
CA GLY A 323 -1.01 12.97 -50.58
C GLY A 323 -0.09 12.03 -51.34
N TRP A 324 0.95 12.56 -51.95
CA TRP A 324 1.87 11.78 -52.77
C TRP A 324 2.86 10.97 -51.93
N VAL A 325 2.96 9.69 -52.24
CA VAL A 325 3.93 8.75 -51.64
C VAL A 325 4.74 8.09 -52.77
N LYS A 326 6.07 8.02 -52.59
CA LYS A 326 6.97 7.29 -53.51
C LYS A 326 7.37 5.96 -52.86
N ASP A 327 7.03 4.86 -53.51
CA ASP A 327 7.45 3.53 -53.11
C ASP A 327 7.85 2.68 -54.30
N GLY A 328 8.90 1.86 -54.15
CA GLY A 328 9.41 1.02 -55.23
C GLY A 328 9.74 1.75 -56.54
N GLY A 329 10.06 3.06 -56.47
CA GLY A 329 10.33 3.90 -57.65
C GLY A 329 9.07 4.50 -58.32
N GLN A 330 7.89 4.14 -57.89
CA GLN A 330 6.61 4.62 -58.37
C GLN A 330 5.98 5.64 -57.40
N TRP A 331 5.16 6.57 -57.95
CA TRP A 331 4.41 7.51 -57.18
C TRP A 331 2.93 7.05 -57.06
N TYR A 332 2.37 7.19 -55.87
CA TYR A 332 0.98 6.90 -55.53
C TYR A 332 0.34 8.07 -54.81
N TYR A 333 -0.93 8.26 -54.96
CA TYR A 333 -1.67 9.32 -54.26
C TYR A 333 -2.67 8.76 -53.27
N LEU A 334 -2.52 9.14 -52.01
CA LEU A 334 -3.45 8.82 -50.90
C LEU A 334 -4.38 10.02 -50.68
N ALA A 335 -5.68 9.78 -50.76
CA ALA A 335 -6.69 10.79 -50.46
C ALA A 335 -6.58 11.30 -49.01
N SER A 336 -7.28 12.37 -48.66
CA SER A 336 -7.36 12.88 -47.29
C SER A 336 -7.89 11.86 -46.29
N THR A 337 -8.61 10.84 -46.76
CA THR A 337 -9.06 9.67 -45.99
C THR A 337 -8.00 8.57 -45.83
N GLY A 338 -6.79 8.75 -46.39
CA GLY A 338 -5.74 7.77 -46.46
C GLY A 338 -5.89 6.71 -47.56
N LYS A 339 -7.03 6.64 -48.26
CA LYS A 339 -7.27 5.66 -49.30
C LYS A 339 -6.44 5.98 -50.57
N MET A 340 -5.76 4.98 -51.11
CA MET A 340 -5.06 5.13 -52.39
C MET A 340 -6.04 5.35 -53.54
N LEU A 341 -5.82 6.38 -54.35
CA LEU A 341 -6.55 6.58 -55.58
C LEU A 341 -6.08 5.66 -56.67
N HIS A 342 -6.98 5.19 -57.51
CA HIS A 342 -6.70 4.37 -58.70
C HIS A 342 -7.73 4.63 -59.79
N ASN A 343 -7.31 4.44 -61.07
CA ASN A 343 -8.12 4.70 -62.27
C ASN A 343 -8.81 6.08 -62.23
N THR A 344 -8.12 7.12 -61.80
CA THR A 344 -8.72 8.45 -61.63
C THR A 344 -7.64 9.55 -61.71
N TYR A 345 -8.10 10.79 -61.73
CA TYR A 345 -7.24 11.97 -61.60
C TYR A 345 -7.13 12.37 -60.11
N THR A 346 -5.92 12.74 -59.75
CA THR A 346 -5.64 13.32 -58.43
C THR A 346 -6.16 14.77 -58.37
N PRO A 347 -6.34 15.39 -57.19
CA PRO A 347 -6.82 16.78 -57.05
C PRO A 347 -5.89 17.80 -57.74
N ASP A 348 -4.63 17.50 -57.91
CA ASP A 348 -3.61 18.30 -58.62
C ASP A 348 -3.45 17.94 -60.09
N GLY A 349 -4.35 17.11 -60.68
CA GLY A 349 -4.53 16.88 -62.08
C GLY A 349 -3.71 15.75 -62.69
N TYR A 350 -3.04 14.92 -61.92
CA TYR A 350 -2.29 13.80 -62.42
C TYR A 350 -3.13 12.51 -62.46
N TYR A 351 -2.94 11.69 -63.48
CA TYR A 351 -3.65 10.40 -63.61
C TYR A 351 -2.92 9.28 -62.91
N VAL A 352 -3.64 8.50 -62.12
CA VAL A 352 -3.15 7.26 -61.52
C VAL A 352 -3.92 6.07 -62.12
N ASP A 353 -3.18 5.02 -62.49
CA ASP A 353 -3.71 3.86 -63.22
C ASP A 353 -4.45 2.85 -62.29
N ALA A 354 -4.82 1.67 -62.80
CA ALA A 354 -5.51 0.63 -62.07
C ALA A 354 -4.72 0.09 -60.86
N SER A 355 -3.40 0.20 -60.90
CA SER A 355 -2.53 -0.18 -59.81
C SER A 355 -2.35 0.94 -58.75
N GLY A 356 -2.88 2.15 -59.05
CA GLY A 356 -2.66 3.37 -58.29
C GLY A 356 -1.41 4.13 -58.63
N ALA A 357 -0.57 3.60 -59.55
CA ALA A 357 0.68 4.23 -59.92
C ALA A 357 0.46 5.43 -60.85
N TRP A 358 1.18 6.54 -60.61
CA TRP A 358 1.20 7.72 -61.51
C TRP A 358 1.79 7.32 -62.85
N LYS A 359 1.15 7.85 -63.95
CA LYS A 359 1.54 7.69 -65.33
C LYS A 359 1.95 9.01 -65.95
#